data_e069406a9d16cff2c26e76fc3a12b440
#
_entry.id   e069406a9d16cff2c26e76fc3a12b440
#
_cell.length_a   1.000
_cell.length_b   1.000
_cell.length_c   1.000
_cell.angle_alpha   90.00
_cell.angle_beta   90.00
_cell.angle_gamma   90.00
#
_symmetry.space_group_name_H-M   'P 1'
#
loop_
_entity.id
_entity.type
_entity.pdbx_description
1 polymer ?
#
loop_
_entity_poly.entity_id
_entity_poly.type
_entity_poly.pdbx_seq_one_letter_code
_entity_poly.pdbx_strand_id
1 'polypeptide(L)'
;MAYDPGAIDATLAAAVGDEPALIAELREAFIDSAHRAVKAMEIAVAPSEWRDAALRLKGLAASFGAVRLLAIATEASESLPHAPQMLQRVRRAVERT
;
A
#
# COMPACT_ATOMS: atom_id res chain seq x y z
N MET A 1 -15.51 -0.57 7.84
CA MET A 1 -15.70 0.37 6.78
C MET A 1 -15.48 -0.22 5.40
N ALA A 2 -16.21 0.27 4.47
CA ALA A 2 -16.22 -0.32 3.15
C ALA A 2 -14.94 -0.09 2.36
N TYR A 3 -14.64 -1.04 1.54
CA TYR A 3 -13.65 -0.94 0.49
C TYR A 3 -14.10 0.13 -0.53
N ASP A 4 -13.18 0.99 -0.88
CA ASP A 4 -13.46 2.06 -1.83
C ASP A 4 -12.40 2.08 -2.94
N PRO A 5 -12.61 1.32 -4.02
CA PRO A 5 -11.67 1.30 -5.14
C PRO A 5 -11.65 2.62 -5.90
N GLY A 6 -12.67 3.45 -5.73
CA GLY A 6 -12.78 4.72 -6.43
C GLY A 6 -11.66 5.71 -6.10
N ALA A 7 -11.09 5.62 -4.89
CA ALA A 7 -10.02 6.53 -4.48
C ALA A 7 -8.79 6.42 -5.39
N ILE A 8 -8.35 5.19 -5.67
CA ILE A 8 -7.21 4.97 -6.57
C ILE A 8 -7.59 5.29 -8.00
N ASP A 9 -8.75 4.84 -8.46
CA ASP A 9 -9.19 5.07 -9.84
C ASP A 9 -9.30 6.56 -10.13
N ALA A 10 -9.84 7.34 -9.18
CA ALA A 10 -9.95 8.79 -9.34
C ALA A 10 -8.57 9.45 -9.43
N THR A 11 -7.62 9.02 -8.60
CA THR A 11 -6.25 9.55 -8.63
C THR A 11 -5.57 9.24 -9.95
N LEU A 12 -5.71 8.00 -10.43
CA LEU A 12 -5.11 7.59 -11.71
C LEU A 12 -5.75 8.32 -12.88
N ALA A 13 -7.06 8.47 -12.87
CA ALA A 13 -7.77 9.20 -13.93
C ALA A 13 -7.31 10.66 -14.00
N ALA A 14 -7.10 11.29 -12.85
CA ALA A 14 -6.61 12.67 -12.79
C ALA A 14 -5.20 12.79 -13.36
N ALA A 15 -4.38 11.76 -13.19
CA ALA A 15 -2.98 11.77 -13.65
C ALA A 15 -2.83 11.45 -15.13
N VAL A 16 -3.61 10.50 -15.67
CA VAL A 16 -3.40 9.97 -17.03
C VAL A 16 -4.60 10.14 -17.96
N GLY A 17 -5.64 10.80 -17.48
CA GLY A 17 -6.87 10.94 -18.25
C GLY A 17 -7.78 9.72 -18.08
N ASP A 18 -8.89 9.72 -18.79
CA ASP A 18 -9.92 8.70 -18.66
C ASP A 18 -9.70 7.56 -19.67
N GLU A 19 -8.60 6.83 -19.49
CA GLU A 19 -8.27 5.68 -20.33
C GLU A 19 -8.29 4.40 -19.51
N PRO A 20 -9.37 3.59 -19.60
CA PRO A 20 -9.53 2.41 -18.75
C PRO A 20 -8.38 1.41 -18.79
N ALA A 21 -7.83 1.17 -19.97
CA ALA A 21 -6.74 0.21 -20.12
C ALA A 21 -5.48 0.67 -19.38
N LEU A 22 -5.16 1.96 -19.49
CA LEU A 22 -3.98 2.52 -18.81
C LEU A 22 -4.19 2.57 -17.31
N ILE A 23 -5.39 2.92 -16.86
CA ILE A 23 -5.73 2.90 -15.43
C ILE A 23 -5.57 1.48 -14.87
N ALA A 24 -6.04 0.47 -15.60
CA ALA A 24 -5.90 -0.92 -15.18
C ALA A 24 -4.44 -1.35 -15.07
N GLU A 25 -3.61 -0.97 -16.03
CA GLU A 25 -2.18 -1.29 -15.99
C GLU A 25 -1.47 -0.64 -14.80
N LEU A 26 -1.80 0.62 -14.53
CA LEU A 26 -1.21 1.34 -13.41
C LEU A 26 -1.67 0.75 -12.08
N ARG A 27 -2.93 0.34 -12.00
CA ARG A 27 -3.44 -0.32 -10.81
C ARG A 27 -2.71 -1.64 -10.56
N GLU A 28 -2.47 -2.44 -11.60
CA GLU A 28 -1.72 -3.69 -11.45
C GLU A 28 -0.29 -3.43 -11.00
N ALA A 29 0.36 -2.41 -11.56
CA ALA A 29 1.71 -2.04 -11.16
C ALA A 29 1.74 -1.62 -9.69
N PHE A 30 0.73 -0.89 -9.22
CA PHE A 30 0.59 -0.51 -7.83
C PHE A 30 0.47 -1.75 -6.94
N ILE A 31 -0.43 -2.67 -7.29
CA ILE A 31 -0.66 -3.89 -6.51
C ILE A 31 0.61 -4.74 -6.42
N ASP A 32 1.32 -4.91 -7.54
CA ASP A 32 2.59 -5.65 -7.55
C ASP A 32 3.62 -5.01 -6.64
N SER A 33 3.76 -3.69 -6.71
CA SER A 33 4.71 -2.96 -5.88
C SER A 33 4.33 -3.03 -4.40
N ALA A 34 3.03 -2.97 -4.11
CA ALA A 34 2.53 -3.10 -2.74
C ALA A 34 2.84 -4.50 -2.19
N HIS A 35 2.63 -5.53 -3.00
CA HIS A 35 2.95 -6.92 -2.58
C HIS A 35 4.43 -7.10 -2.30
N ARG A 36 5.30 -6.47 -3.09
CA ARG A 36 6.74 -6.53 -2.84
C ARG A 36 7.12 -5.86 -1.54
N ALA A 37 6.51 -4.73 -1.22
CA ALA A 37 6.75 -4.04 0.05
C ALA A 37 6.27 -4.88 1.23
N VAL A 38 5.09 -5.50 1.10
CA VAL A 38 4.56 -6.41 2.13
C VAL A 38 5.48 -7.60 2.32
N LYS A 39 6.00 -8.16 1.23
CA LYS A 39 6.93 -9.28 1.31
C LYS A 39 8.21 -8.87 2.04
N ALA A 40 8.71 -7.68 1.77
CA ALA A 40 9.88 -7.15 2.46
C ALA A 40 9.61 -6.98 3.97
N MET A 41 8.41 -6.53 4.35
CA MET A 41 8.03 -6.48 5.76
C MET A 41 7.98 -7.88 6.38
N GLU A 42 7.41 -8.83 5.64
CA GLU A 42 7.25 -10.21 6.12
C GLU A 42 8.57 -10.86 6.46
N ILE A 43 9.60 -10.64 5.65
CA ILE A 43 10.91 -11.25 5.85
C ILE A 43 11.86 -10.38 6.67
N ALA A 44 11.46 -9.17 7.05
CA ALA A 44 12.31 -8.25 7.81
C ALA A 44 12.64 -8.83 9.17
N VAL A 45 13.90 -8.72 9.57
CA VAL A 45 14.39 -9.14 10.88
C VAL A 45 14.77 -7.92 11.70
N ALA A 46 15.58 -7.02 11.13
CA ALA A 46 15.99 -5.81 11.81
C ALA A 46 14.89 -4.75 11.81
N PRO A 47 14.76 -3.94 12.87
CA PRO A 47 13.79 -2.84 12.91
C PRO A 47 13.89 -1.91 11.71
N SER A 48 15.11 -1.63 11.23
CA SER A 48 15.30 -0.77 10.06
C SER A 48 14.71 -1.37 8.79
N GLU A 49 14.82 -2.69 8.62
CA GLU A 49 14.27 -3.37 7.45
C GLU A 49 12.75 -3.29 7.42
N TRP A 50 12.13 -3.52 8.57
CA TRP A 50 10.68 -3.39 8.72
C TRP A 50 10.22 -1.98 8.40
N ARG A 51 10.88 -1.00 9.01
CA ARG A 51 10.54 0.40 8.84
C ARG A 51 10.69 0.85 7.40
N ASP A 52 11.80 0.48 6.76
CA ASP A 52 12.06 0.86 5.36
C ASP A 52 10.99 0.30 4.44
N ALA A 53 10.60 -0.96 4.63
CA ALA A 53 9.56 -1.58 3.84
C ALA A 53 8.20 -0.89 4.06
N ALA A 54 7.87 -0.57 5.32
CA ALA A 54 6.63 0.11 5.65
C ALA A 54 6.61 1.53 5.05
N LEU A 55 7.74 2.25 5.08
CA LEU A 55 7.84 3.58 4.48
C LEU A 55 7.71 3.53 2.96
N ARG A 56 8.23 2.49 2.33
CA ARG A 56 8.06 2.27 0.89
C ARG A 56 6.58 2.11 0.57
N LEU A 57 5.88 1.29 1.35
CA LEU A 57 4.45 1.08 1.17
C LEU A 57 3.67 2.38 1.41
N LYS A 58 4.07 3.15 2.41
CA LYS A 58 3.46 4.45 2.69
C LYS A 58 3.58 5.40 1.51
N GLY A 59 4.79 5.51 0.94
CA GLY A 59 5.02 6.37 -0.22
C GLY A 59 4.20 5.94 -1.42
N LEU A 60 4.11 4.64 -1.65
CA LEU A 60 3.31 4.08 -2.72
C LEU A 60 1.83 4.41 -2.53
N ALA A 61 1.32 4.21 -1.31
CA ALA A 61 -0.07 4.51 -0.99
C ALA A 61 -0.38 6.01 -1.19
N ALA A 62 0.53 6.87 -0.77
CA ALA A 62 0.36 8.31 -0.93
C ALA A 62 0.32 8.70 -2.41
N SER A 63 1.21 8.12 -3.22
CA SER A 63 1.28 8.42 -4.65
C SER A 63 0.03 8.01 -5.41
N PHE A 64 -0.63 6.95 -4.98
CA PHE A 64 -1.80 6.40 -5.67
C PHE A 64 -3.12 6.75 -4.98
N GLY A 65 -3.09 7.56 -3.93
CA GLY A 65 -4.31 7.97 -3.25
C GLY A 65 -5.01 6.87 -2.45
N ALA A 66 -4.27 5.86 -2.04
CA ALA A 66 -4.81 4.75 -1.25
C ALA A 66 -4.86 5.13 0.23
N VAL A 67 -5.88 5.89 0.62
CA VAL A 67 -5.98 6.56 1.92
C VAL A 67 -5.88 5.59 3.10
N ARG A 68 -6.56 4.46 3.04
CA ARG A 68 -6.53 3.47 4.10
C ARG A 68 -5.18 2.82 4.24
N LEU A 69 -4.61 2.42 3.10
CA LEU A 69 -3.30 1.80 3.09
C LEU A 69 -2.25 2.79 3.61
N LEU A 70 -2.38 4.06 3.26
CA LEU A 70 -1.50 5.11 3.77
C LEU A 70 -1.53 5.17 5.29
N ALA A 71 -2.72 5.14 5.89
CA ALA A 71 -2.87 5.20 7.34
C ALA A 71 -2.25 3.97 8.01
N ILE A 72 -2.52 2.78 7.49
CA ILE A 72 -1.99 1.53 8.06
C ILE A 72 -0.47 1.45 7.88
N ALA A 73 0.05 1.83 6.72
CA ALA A 73 1.49 1.81 6.47
C ALA A 73 2.22 2.80 7.38
N THR A 74 1.63 3.96 7.63
CA THR A 74 2.19 4.93 8.56
C THR A 74 2.27 4.33 9.96
N GLU A 75 1.20 3.72 10.41
CA GLU A 75 1.17 3.06 11.72
C GLU A 75 2.22 1.95 11.80
N ALA A 76 2.33 1.14 10.75
CA ALA A 76 3.31 0.05 10.69
C ALA A 76 4.74 0.57 10.74
N SER A 77 5.02 1.70 10.11
CA SER A 77 6.36 2.29 10.11
C SER A 77 6.79 2.75 11.50
N GLU A 78 5.82 3.01 12.36
CA GLU A 78 6.06 3.46 13.74
C GLU A 78 5.98 2.32 14.75
N SER A 79 5.64 1.11 14.31
CA SER A 79 5.51 -0.05 15.17
C SER A 79 6.80 -0.83 15.23
N LEU A 80 6.91 -1.72 16.23
CA LEU A 80 7.98 -2.71 16.28
C LEU A 80 7.78 -3.71 15.15
N PRO A 81 8.87 -4.31 14.65
CA PRO A 81 8.75 -5.35 13.63
C PRO A 81 7.83 -6.48 14.10
N HIS A 82 6.96 -6.88 13.22
CA HIS A 82 6.03 -7.98 13.47
C HIS A 82 5.15 -7.79 14.73
N ALA A 83 4.84 -6.54 15.07
CA ALA A 83 3.89 -6.25 16.15
C ALA A 83 2.59 -7.03 15.89
N PRO A 84 1.93 -7.50 16.96
CA PRO A 84 0.76 -8.37 16.79
C PRO A 84 -0.25 -7.81 15.81
N GLN A 85 -0.66 -8.64 14.86
CA GLN A 85 -1.68 -8.34 13.85
C GLN A 85 -1.33 -7.22 12.87
N MET A 86 -0.18 -6.56 13.01
CA MET A 86 0.15 -5.43 12.14
C MET A 86 0.30 -5.86 10.69
N LEU A 87 1.08 -6.91 10.42
CA LEU A 87 1.28 -7.39 9.06
C LEU A 87 -0.04 -7.84 8.43
N GLN A 88 -0.89 -8.50 9.22
CA GLN A 88 -2.20 -8.94 8.76
C GLN A 88 -3.08 -7.76 8.39
N ARG A 89 -3.04 -6.69 9.19
CA ARG A 89 -3.80 -5.47 8.91
C ARG A 89 -3.30 -4.80 7.63
N VAL A 90 -1.99 -4.78 7.43
CA VAL A 90 -1.39 -4.24 6.20
C VAL A 90 -1.85 -5.06 4.99
N ARG A 91 -1.80 -6.38 5.08
CA ARG A 91 -2.25 -7.25 3.99
C ARG A 91 -3.70 -7.01 3.62
N ARG A 92 -4.56 -6.87 4.62
CA ARG A 92 -5.98 -6.58 4.38
C ARG A 92 -6.18 -5.25 3.68
N ALA A 93 -5.41 -4.23 4.08
CA ALA A 93 -5.50 -2.93 3.46
C ALA A 93 -5.08 -2.98 1.99
N VAL A 94 -4.05 -3.76 1.66
CA VAL A 94 -3.63 -3.97 0.27
C VAL A 94 -4.72 -4.68 -0.52
N GLU A 95 -5.30 -5.75 0.05
CA GLU A 95 -6.36 -6.51 -0.62
C GLU A 95 -7.59 -5.67 -0.92
N ARG A 96 -7.87 -4.69 -0.09
CA ARG A 96 -9.04 -3.82 -0.25
C ARG A 96 -8.78 -2.60 -1.14
N THR A 97 -7.60 -2.51 -1.66
CA THR A 97 -7.20 -1.42 -2.54
C THR A 97 -7.45 -1.83 -3.99
#